data_dab61a902e5a97acb2ef4add89500192
#
_entry.id   dab61a902e5a97acb2ef4add89500192
#
_cell.length_a   1.000
_cell.length_b   1.000
_cell.length_c   1.000
_cell.angle_alpha   90.00
_cell.angle_beta   90.00
_cell.angle_gamma   90.00
#
_symmetry.space_group_name_H-M   'P 1'
#
loop_
_entity.id
_entity.type
_entity.pdbx_description
1 polymer ?
#
loop_
_entity_poly.entity_id
_entity_poly.type
_entity_poly.pdbx_seq_one_letter_code
_entity_poly.pdbx_strand_id
1 'polypeptide(L)'
;MRPHLNRDIKLFLSATLLYGFSFSIWELFFNFYILSLGITSDKLGLIRSATPLAALVLGLPLGLLSDRIGRRKSMLLGLGTCFAGMFLQIQLSQPWLIFLFGLLQGAGLMLYQVSQPPFIMAASRKENQAIVFSLNFGLITLAAMIGNLVGGQFPKLLESAFGIIAGDASSYRWIISLVILLATTGLIPILMISENQNFKNNRKNPLLNKEFFRDLTGNPSARHLGLINLITGFGAALLIPYLNVFLKGKFAINDDLLGLIFSIASFLVFLGTMISPWLVKKTHSRIIPTVFSQGVSVIFLFLLGFSPYLWVVVIGFLMRTVLMQMSAPLLDNHAMLISHPDEQGIIASVRGIAWQLGQAIGIFISGLVQTRFGFSPLFITTGLLYTAAIFLTWIYFRPGEKETPYAGRA
;
A
#
# COMPACT_ATOMS: atom_id res chain seq x y z
N MET A 1 21.70 15.35 17.08
CA MET A 1 22.71 14.92 16.09
C MET A 1 22.04 14.75 14.74
N ARG A 2 22.56 15.35 13.67
CA ARG A 2 22.05 15.12 12.31
C ARG A 2 22.45 13.70 11.90
N PRO A 3 21.52 12.84 11.46
CA PRO A 3 21.86 11.49 11.03
C PRO A 3 22.81 11.57 9.82
N HIS A 4 23.99 11.01 9.93
CA HIS A 4 24.90 10.87 8.80
C HIS A 4 24.35 9.78 7.88
N LEU A 5 23.53 10.21 6.90
CA LEU A 5 23.06 9.33 5.83
C LEU A 5 24.20 9.15 4.81
N ASN A 6 24.55 7.89 4.52
CA ASN A 6 25.54 7.61 3.49
C ASN A 6 24.97 7.93 2.07
N ARG A 7 25.84 7.97 1.07
CA ARG A 7 25.49 8.27 -0.32
C ARG A 7 24.41 7.33 -0.86
N ASP A 8 24.53 6.03 -0.62
CA ASP A 8 23.63 5.02 -1.17
C ASP A 8 22.21 5.15 -0.59
N ILE A 9 22.08 5.47 0.70
CA ILE A 9 20.76 5.77 1.31
C ILE A 9 20.15 7.04 0.71
N LYS A 10 20.93 8.10 0.46
CA LYS A 10 20.41 9.32 -0.17
C LYS A 10 19.91 9.05 -1.60
N LEU A 11 20.65 8.26 -2.38
CA LEU A 11 20.24 7.83 -3.72
C LEU A 11 18.96 6.98 -3.68
N PHE A 12 18.87 6.04 -2.75
CA PHE A 12 17.65 5.24 -2.54
C PHE A 12 16.44 6.12 -2.18
N LEU A 13 16.60 7.05 -1.24
CA LEU A 13 15.52 7.96 -0.82
C LEU A 13 15.08 8.90 -1.97
N SER A 14 15.99 9.34 -2.83
CA SER A 14 15.62 10.13 -4.02
C SER A 14 14.82 9.31 -5.04
N ALA A 15 15.19 8.05 -5.26
CA ALA A 15 14.40 7.12 -6.08
C ALA A 15 13.01 6.86 -5.49
N THR A 16 12.93 6.69 -4.18
CA THR A 16 11.67 6.51 -3.44
C THR A 16 10.72 7.72 -3.62
N LEU A 17 11.27 8.93 -3.60
CA LEU A 17 10.49 10.15 -3.80
C LEU A 17 9.88 10.20 -5.21
N LEU A 18 10.69 9.94 -6.24
CA LEU A 18 10.22 9.90 -7.64
C LEU A 18 9.18 8.80 -7.86
N TYR A 19 9.41 7.61 -7.28
CA TYR A 19 8.46 6.52 -7.31
C TYR A 19 7.13 6.90 -6.61
N GLY A 20 7.18 7.42 -5.38
CA GLY A 20 5.99 7.79 -4.61
C GLY A 20 5.15 8.86 -5.30
N PHE A 21 5.79 9.89 -5.88
CA PHE A 21 5.14 10.92 -6.68
C PHE A 21 4.41 10.33 -7.88
N SER A 22 5.10 9.53 -8.68
CA SER A 22 4.55 8.96 -9.90
C SER A 22 3.47 7.91 -9.61
N PHE A 23 3.67 7.07 -8.61
CA PHE A 23 2.72 6.03 -8.25
C PHE A 23 1.41 6.60 -7.69
N SER A 24 1.43 7.72 -6.98
CA SER A 24 0.21 8.36 -6.50
C SER A 24 -0.66 8.90 -7.65
N ILE A 25 -0.06 9.45 -8.69
CA ILE A 25 -0.79 9.92 -9.88
C ILE A 25 -1.35 8.74 -10.68
N TRP A 26 -0.59 7.63 -10.78
CA TRP A 26 -1.09 6.39 -11.33
C TRP A 26 -2.34 5.90 -10.59
N GLU A 27 -2.28 5.81 -9.25
CA GLU A 27 -3.42 5.37 -8.43
C GLU A 27 -4.62 6.32 -8.53
N LEU A 28 -4.39 7.62 -8.72
CA LEU A 28 -5.43 8.61 -8.87
C LEU A 28 -6.22 8.41 -10.18
N PHE A 29 -5.53 8.13 -11.30
CA PHE A 29 -6.12 8.20 -12.64
C PHE A 29 -6.31 6.87 -13.35
N PHE A 30 -5.63 5.79 -12.96
CA PHE A 30 -5.69 4.52 -13.70
C PHE A 30 -7.13 3.96 -13.81
N ASN A 31 -7.93 4.06 -12.74
CA ASN A 31 -9.32 3.62 -12.79
C ASN A 31 -10.13 4.42 -13.81
N PHE A 32 -9.96 5.74 -13.85
CA PHE A 32 -10.67 6.60 -14.79
C PHE A 32 -10.23 6.33 -16.22
N TYR A 33 -8.94 6.11 -16.44
CA TYR A 33 -8.43 5.70 -17.75
C TYR A 33 -9.14 4.43 -18.24
N ILE A 34 -9.19 3.38 -17.42
CA ILE A 34 -9.83 2.11 -17.80
C ILE A 34 -11.34 2.31 -18.06
N LEU A 35 -12.04 3.06 -17.20
CA LEU A 35 -13.46 3.32 -17.36
C LEU A 35 -13.76 4.20 -18.59
N SER A 36 -12.89 5.15 -18.93
CA SER A 36 -13.02 5.99 -20.12
C SER A 36 -12.81 5.24 -21.45
N LEU A 37 -12.19 4.05 -21.41
CA LEU A 37 -12.16 3.12 -22.55
C LEU A 37 -13.46 2.33 -22.75
N GLY A 38 -14.51 2.58 -21.94
CA GLY A 38 -15.77 1.83 -21.95
C GLY A 38 -15.69 0.46 -21.28
N ILE A 39 -14.60 0.18 -20.54
CA ILE A 39 -14.41 -1.05 -19.80
C ILE A 39 -15.25 -0.97 -18.51
N THR A 40 -16.07 -1.99 -18.26
CA THR A 40 -17.00 -2.06 -17.11
C THR A 40 -16.27 -2.30 -15.77
N SER A 41 -16.93 -1.98 -14.64
CA SER A 41 -16.31 -2.10 -13.30
C SER A 41 -15.93 -3.53 -12.93
N ASP A 42 -16.63 -4.56 -13.43
CA ASP A 42 -16.27 -5.96 -13.24
C ASP A 42 -14.91 -6.30 -13.88
N LYS A 43 -14.68 -5.83 -15.11
CA LYS A 43 -13.40 -5.98 -15.80
C LYS A 43 -12.30 -5.12 -15.16
N LEU A 44 -12.64 -3.91 -14.68
CA LEU A 44 -11.72 -3.09 -13.89
C LEU A 44 -11.31 -3.85 -12.62
N GLY A 45 -12.24 -4.52 -11.94
CA GLY A 45 -11.96 -5.37 -10.79
C GLY A 45 -10.97 -6.49 -11.11
N LEU A 46 -11.17 -7.17 -12.23
CA LEU A 46 -10.23 -8.19 -12.73
C LEU A 46 -8.83 -7.58 -12.97
N ILE A 47 -8.75 -6.48 -13.69
CA ILE A 47 -7.49 -5.79 -14.01
C ILE A 47 -6.74 -5.38 -12.73
N ARG A 48 -7.43 -4.73 -11.80
CA ARG A 48 -6.83 -4.25 -10.54
C ARG A 48 -6.40 -5.39 -9.61
N SER A 49 -7.04 -6.57 -9.67
CA SER A 49 -6.66 -7.74 -8.87
C SER A 49 -5.33 -8.38 -9.33
N ALA A 50 -4.84 -8.05 -10.52
CA ALA A 50 -3.60 -8.60 -11.08
C ALA A 50 -2.38 -8.31 -10.18
N THR A 51 -2.23 -7.08 -9.71
CA THR A 51 -1.09 -6.67 -8.90
C THR A 51 -0.97 -7.46 -7.58
N PRO A 52 -1.99 -7.53 -6.70
CA PRO A 52 -1.90 -8.34 -5.49
C PRO A 52 -1.86 -9.85 -5.77
N LEU A 53 -2.46 -10.32 -6.86
CA LEU A 53 -2.35 -11.72 -7.28
C LEU A 53 -0.92 -12.08 -7.65
N ALA A 54 -0.22 -11.24 -8.41
CA ALA A 54 1.19 -11.42 -8.72
C ALA A 54 2.05 -11.42 -7.45
N ALA A 55 1.80 -10.51 -6.51
CA ALA A 55 2.50 -10.45 -5.23
C ALA A 55 2.26 -11.72 -4.38
N LEU A 56 1.03 -12.25 -4.37
CA LEU A 56 0.68 -13.47 -3.66
C LEU A 56 1.44 -14.69 -4.23
N VAL A 57 1.41 -14.87 -5.55
CA VAL A 57 1.98 -16.05 -6.23
C VAL A 57 3.50 -15.98 -6.31
N LEU A 58 4.03 -14.80 -6.63
CA LEU A 58 5.45 -14.62 -6.93
C LEU A 58 6.26 -14.05 -5.75
N GLY A 59 5.63 -13.67 -4.64
CA GLY A 59 6.31 -13.02 -3.53
C GLY A 59 7.50 -13.83 -2.99
N LEU A 60 7.31 -15.13 -2.73
CA LEU A 60 8.39 -16.01 -2.27
C LEU A 60 9.47 -16.23 -3.34
N PRO A 61 9.17 -16.65 -4.59
CA PRO A 61 10.17 -16.76 -5.64
C PRO A 61 10.97 -15.49 -5.88
N LEU A 62 10.32 -14.33 -5.85
CA LEU A 62 10.98 -13.03 -6.06
C LEU A 62 11.88 -12.63 -4.87
N GLY A 63 11.51 -12.99 -3.64
CA GLY A 63 12.37 -12.87 -2.48
C GLY A 63 13.66 -13.66 -2.64
N LEU A 64 13.56 -14.94 -3.07
CA LEU A 64 14.70 -15.80 -3.35
C LEU A 64 15.56 -15.26 -4.50
N LEU A 65 14.92 -14.76 -5.54
CA LEU A 65 15.62 -14.11 -6.65
C LEU A 65 16.42 -12.91 -6.16
N SER A 66 15.81 -12.05 -5.32
CA SER A 66 16.47 -10.88 -4.74
C SER A 66 17.72 -11.25 -3.92
N ASP A 67 17.68 -12.38 -3.18
CA ASP A 67 18.83 -12.87 -2.43
C ASP A 67 19.97 -13.35 -3.35
N ARG A 68 19.63 -13.89 -4.54
CA ARG A 68 20.62 -14.42 -5.49
C ARG A 68 21.29 -13.36 -6.34
N ILE A 69 20.49 -12.43 -6.91
CA ILE A 69 21.02 -11.42 -7.87
C ILE A 69 21.53 -10.15 -7.18
N GLY A 70 21.22 -9.99 -5.89
CA GLY A 70 21.60 -8.82 -5.09
C GLY A 70 20.55 -7.71 -5.08
N ARG A 71 20.53 -6.90 -4.02
CA ARG A 71 19.45 -5.94 -3.73
C ARG A 71 19.33 -4.82 -4.77
N ARG A 72 20.47 -4.26 -5.19
CA ARG A 72 20.52 -3.21 -6.22
C ARG A 72 19.91 -3.69 -7.54
N LYS A 73 20.35 -4.83 -8.05
CA LYS A 73 19.85 -5.41 -9.31
C LYS A 73 18.37 -5.74 -9.20
N SER A 74 17.93 -6.27 -8.05
CA SER A 74 16.53 -6.57 -7.78
C SER A 74 15.65 -5.33 -7.77
N MET A 75 16.11 -4.22 -7.16
CA MET A 75 15.37 -2.95 -7.17
C MET A 75 15.27 -2.37 -8.59
N LEU A 76 16.36 -2.43 -9.38
CA LEU A 76 16.37 -1.97 -10.78
C LEU A 76 15.42 -2.78 -11.66
N LEU A 77 15.55 -4.11 -11.61
CA LEU A 77 14.68 -5.02 -12.37
C LEU A 77 13.23 -4.88 -11.90
N GLY A 78 13.00 -4.76 -10.60
CA GLY A 78 11.67 -4.61 -10.03
C GLY A 78 10.97 -3.35 -10.51
N LEU A 79 11.58 -2.17 -10.36
CA LEU A 79 10.99 -0.91 -10.83
C LEU A 79 10.92 -0.86 -12.36
N GLY A 80 11.94 -1.31 -13.08
CA GLY A 80 11.91 -1.36 -14.54
C GLY A 80 10.77 -2.21 -15.08
N THR A 81 10.58 -3.41 -14.52
CA THR A 81 9.48 -4.32 -14.87
C THR A 81 8.12 -3.71 -14.47
N CYS A 82 8.04 -3.06 -13.30
CA CYS A 82 6.83 -2.37 -12.85
C CYS A 82 6.43 -1.26 -13.84
N PHE A 83 7.35 -0.37 -14.21
CA PHE A 83 7.09 0.73 -15.14
C PHE A 83 6.78 0.23 -16.55
N ALA A 84 7.45 -0.82 -17.01
CA ALA A 84 7.13 -1.47 -18.28
C ALA A 84 5.69 -2.04 -18.26
N GLY A 85 5.31 -2.73 -17.19
CA GLY A 85 3.95 -3.23 -17.02
C GLY A 85 2.91 -2.10 -17.00
N MET A 86 3.16 -1.01 -16.27
CA MET A 86 2.30 0.18 -16.25
C MET A 86 2.17 0.81 -17.64
N PHE A 87 3.29 0.98 -18.36
CA PHE A 87 3.29 1.55 -19.70
C PHE A 87 2.51 0.69 -20.70
N LEU A 88 2.72 -0.62 -20.68
CA LEU A 88 2.01 -1.54 -21.58
C LEU A 88 0.50 -1.59 -21.29
N GLN A 89 0.08 -1.49 -20.04
CA GLN A 89 -1.34 -1.42 -19.68
C GLN A 89 -2.07 -0.24 -20.33
N ILE A 90 -1.44 0.91 -20.44
CA ILE A 90 -2.07 2.11 -21.04
C ILE A 90 -1.99 2.15 -22.57
N GLN A 91 -1.23 1.26 -23.20
CA GLN A 91 -1.18 1.15 -24.66
C GLN A 91 -2.27 0.23 -25.23
N LEU A 92 -2.98 -0.49 -24.36
CA LEU A 92 -3.90 -1.55 -24.73
C LEU A 92 -5.33 -1.19 -24.36
N SER A 93 -6.30 -1.75 -25.11
CA SER A 93 -7.73 -1.59 -24.82
C SER A 93 -8.41 -2.91 -24.43
N GLN A 94 -7.72 -4.04 -24.64
CA GLN A 94 -8.28 -5.35 -24.31
C GLN A 94 -8.09 -5.68 -22.82
N PRO A 95 -9.16 -5.90 -22.03
CA PRO A 95 -9.07 -6.12 -20.57
C PRO A 95 -8.14 -7.26 -20.18
N TRP A 96 -8.10 -8.35 -20.96
CA TRP A 96 -7.24 -9.49 -20.71
C TRP A 96 -5.75 -9.15 -20.82
N LEU A 97 -5.35 -8.40 -21.85
CA LEU A 97 -3.96 -7.98 -22.01
C LEU A 97 -3.56 -6.97 -20.92
N ILE A 98 -4.47 -6.06 -20.56
CA ILE A 98 -4.24 -5.11 -19.46
C ILE A 98 -4.05 -5.88 -18.15
N PHE A 99 -4.84 -6.92 -17.88
CA PHE A 99 -4.66 -7.82 -16.73
C PHE A 99 -3.29 -8.52 -16.76
N LEU A 100 -2.88 -9.06 -17.90
CA LEU A 100 -1.59 -9.76 -18.03
C LEU A 100 -0.42 -8.81 -17.71
N PHE A 101 -0.43 -7.58 -18.24
CA PHE A 101 0.60 -6.59 -17.92
C PHE A 101 0.45 -6.02 -16.50
N GLY A 102 -0.74 -6.11 -15.90
CA GLY A 102 -0.96 -5.88 -14.48
C GLY A 102 -0.25 -6.92 -13.60
N LEU A 103 -0.21 -8.20 -14.01
CA LEU A 103 0.62 -9.22 -13.34
C LEU A 103 2.12 -8.89 -13.44
N LEU A 104 2.57 -8.41 -14.60
CA LEU A 104 3.95 -7.98 -14.80
C LEU A 104 4.30 -6.79 -13.89
N GLN A 105 3.42 -5.78 -13.83
CA GLN A 105 3.54 -4.64 -12.90
C GLN A 105 3.63 -5.12 -11.45
N GLY A 106 2.74 -6.01 -11.03
CA GLY A 106 2.70 -6.54 -9.67
C GLY A 106 3.95 -7.35 -9.30
N ALA A 107 4.46 -8.17 -10.22
CA ALA A 107 5.70 -8.91 -10.04
C ALA A 107 6.90 -7.96 -9.86
N GLY A 108 6.99 -6.94 -10.72
CA GLY A 108 8.03 -5.91 -10.62
C GLY A 108 7.96 -5.14 -9.31
N LEU A 109 6.76 -4.69 -8.92
CA LEU A 109 6.54 -3.98 -7.67
C LEU A 109 6.91 -4.84 -6.45
N MET A 110 6.52 -6.12 -6.44
CA MET A 110 6.86 -7.05 -5.36
C MET A 110 8.37 -7.26 -5.24
N LEU A 111 9.07 -7.45 -6.36
CA LEU A 111 10.54 -7.61 -6.37
C LEU A 111 11.23 -6.36 -5.79
N TYR A 112 10.74 -5.16 -6.13
CA TYR A 112 11.22 -3.91 -5.53
C TYR A 112 10.97 -3.85 -4.03
N GLN A 113 9.74 -4.14 -3.59
CA GLN A 113 9.34 -4.05 -2.18
C GLN A 113 10.09 -5.02 -1.27
N VAL A 114 10.28 -6.28 -1.68
CA VAL A 114 11.02 -7.27 -0.88
C VAL A 114 12.51 -6.96 -0.77
N SER A 115 13.05 -6.15 -1.70
CA SER A 115 14.46 -5.76 -1.72
C SER A 115 14.79 -4.56 -0.84
N GLN A 116 13.80 -3.71 -0.53
CA GLN A 116 14.00 -2.46 0.21
C GLN A 116 14.46 -2.67 1.67
N PRO A 117 13.73 -3.44 2.52
CA PRO A 117 14.10 -3.57 3.92
C PRO A 117 15.52 -4.12 4.13
N PRO A 118 15.93 -5.22 3.47
CA PRO A 118 17.30 -5.72 3.62
C PRO A 118 18.35 -4.76 3.04
N PHE A 119 18.02 -3.99 1.99
CA PHE A 119 18.90 -2.93 1.51
C PHE A 119 19.10 -1.84 2.56
N ILE A 120 18.02 -1.32 3.15
CA ILE A 120 18.10 -0.29 4.20
C ILE A 120 18.91 -0.78 5.38
N MET A 121 18.68 -2.02 5.84
CA MET A 121 19.41 -2.59 6.96
C MET A 121 20.90 -2.70 6.70
N ALA A 122 21.30 -3.07 5.50
CA ALA A 122 22.70 -3.26 5.14
C ALA A 122 23.42 -1.95 4.79
N ALA A 123 22.70 -0.99 4.18
CA ALA A 123 23.28 0.28 3.78
C ALA A 123 23.30 1.33 4.91
N SER A 124 22.60 1.09 6.03
CA SER A 124 22.56 2.01 7.17
C SER A 124 23.24 1.44 8.42
N ARG A 125 23.82 2.32 9.25
CA ARG A 125 24.33 1.94 10.58
C ARG A 125 23.15 1.54 11.47
N LYS A 126 23.35 0.61 12.40
CA LYS A 126 22.30 0.08 13.31
C LYS A 126 21.52 1.19 14.01
N GLU A 127 22.21 2.25 14.46
CA GLU A 127 21.62 3.40 15.16
C GLU A 127 20.69 4.23 14.26
N ASN A 128 20.93 4.21 12.94
CA ASN A 128 20.19 5.03 11.95
C ASN A 128 19.10 4.23 11.21
N GLN A 129 19.01 2.92 11.37
CA GLN A 129 18.06 2.08 10.62
C GLN A 129 16.62 2.54 10.82
N ALA A 130 16.18 2.75 12.06
CA ALA A 130 14.83 3.22 12.37
C ALA A 130 14.54 4.58 11.73
N ILE A 131 15.52 5.49 11.72
CA ILE A 131 15.38 6.80 11.08
C ILE A 131 15.23 6.66 9.56
N VAL A 132 16.02 5.77 8.92
CA VAL A 132 15.92 5.57 7.46
C VAL A 132 14.60 4.94 7.06
N PHE A 133 14.07 3.96 7.81
CA PHE A 133 12.73 3.41 7.58
C PHE A 133 11.66 4.49 7.72
N SER A 134 11.73 5.33 8.74
CA SER A 134 10.79 6.44 8.95
C SER A 134 10.88 7.48 7.83
N LEU A 135 12.09 7.82 7.38
CA LEU A 135 12.31 8.73 6.25
C LEU A 135 11.75 8.14 4.95
N ASN A 136 11.97 6.84 4.69
CA ASN A 136 11.43 6.17 3.52
C ASN A 136 9.90 6.25 3.48
N PHE A 137 9.23 5.91 4.58
CA PHE A 137 7.77 6.01 4.69
C PHE A 137 7.28 7.46 4.57
N GLY A 138 7.93 8.40 5.26
CA GLY A 138 7.59 9.82 5.23
C GLY A 138 7.73 10.43 3.84
N LEU A 139 8.82 10.10 3.12
CA LEU A 139 9.05 10.58 1.76
C LEU A 139 8.04 10.02 0.75
N ILE A 140 7.68 8.73 0.85
CA ILE A 140 6.62 8.15 0.00
C ILE A 140 5.31 8.91 0.21
N THR A 141 4.94 9.16 1.47
CA THR A 141 3.67 9.81 1.80
C THR A 141 3.65 11.28 1.40
N LEU A 142 4.75 12.01 1.62
CA LEU A 142 4.89 13.40 1.16
C LEU A 142 4.94 13.50 -0.38
N ALA A 143 5.63 12.58 -1.03
CA ALA A 143 5.64 12.48 -2.49
C ALA A 143 4.24 12.20 -3.05
N ALA A 144 3.46 11.34 -2.39
CA ALA A 144 2.08 11.08 -2.75
C ALA A 144 1.18 12.30 -2.54
N MET A 145 1.41 13.09 -1.48
CA MET A 145 0.72 14.36 -1.27
C MET A 145 0.94 15.32 -2.45
N ILE A 146 2.21 15.53 -2.83
CA ILE A 146 2.57 16.42 -3.93
C ILE A 146 2.06 15.86 -5.26
N GLY A 147 2.21 14.55 -5.48
CA GLY A 147 1.77 13.88 -6.70
C GLY A 147 0.26 13.97 -6.90
N ASN A 148 -0.55 13.74 -5.87
CA ASN A 148 -2.00 13.90 -5.96
C ASN A 148 -2.40 15.35 -6.23
N LEU A 149 -1.77 16.32 -5.56
CA LEU A 149 -2.07 17.74 -5.75
C LEU A 149 -1.74 18.20 -7.17
N VAL A 150 -0.52 17.91 -7.62
CA VAL A 150 -0.04 18.31 -8.95
C VAL A 150 -0.76 17.51 -10.04
N GLY A 151 -0.89 16.19 -9.83
CA GLY A 151 -1.59 15.29 -10.75
C GLY A 151 -3.01 15.74 -11.02
N GLY A 152 -3.76 16.13 -9.99
CA GLY A 152 -5.13 16.63 -10.12
C GLY A 152 -5.28 17.85 -11.03
N GLN A 153 -4.21 18.66 -11.21
CA GLN A 153 -4.23 19.82 -12.09
C GLN A 153 -3.93 19.47 -13.57
N PHE A 154 -3.29 18.32 -13.84
CA PHE A 154 -2.86 17.97 -15.20
C PHE A 154 -3.98 17.90 -16.24
N PRO A 155 -5.19 17.37 -15.97
CA PRO A 155 -6.27 17.39 -16.95
C PRO A 155 -6.62 18.80 -17.45
N LYS A 156 -6.73 19.77 -16.54
CA LYS A 156 -6.99 21.17 -16.91
C LYS A 156 -5.83 21.81 -17.67
N LEU A 157 -4.59 21.49 -17.30
CA LEU A 157 -3.40 21.97 -18.00
C LEU A 157 -3.32 21.45 -19.43
N LEU A 158 -3.63 20.15 -19.63
CA LEU A 158 -3.67 19.56 -20.97
C LEU A 158 -4.79 20.16 -21.85
N GLU A 159 -5.94 20.44 -21.26
CA GLU A 159 -7.05 21.07 -21.96
C GLU A 159 -6.69 22.51 -22.39
N SER A 160 -6.14 23.31 -21.48
CA SER A 160 -5.78 24.71 -21.77
C SER A 160 -4.59 24.86 -22.71
N ALA A 161 -3.59 23.99 -22.64
CA ALA A 161 -2.36 24.11 -23.42
C ALA A 161 -2.43 23.38 -24.79
N PHE A 162 -3.15 22.28 -24.87
CA PHE A 162 -3.15 21.40 -26.04
C PHE A 162 -4.56 21.09 -26.60
N GLY A 163 -5.62 21.61 -25.98
CA GLY A 163 -7.01 21.36 -26.39
C GLY A 163 -7.48 19.91 -26.15
N ILE A 164 -6.78 19.13 -25.30
CA ILE A 164 -7.14 17.75 -24.97
C ILE A 164 -8.20 17.79 -23.89
N ILE A 165 -9.43 17.34 -24.21
CA ILE A 165 -10.58 17.40 -23.29
C ILE A 165 -10.27 16.71 -21.96
N ALA A 166 -10.45 17.44 -20.86
CA ALA A 166 -10.25 16.88 -19.52
C ALA A 166 -11.26 15.75 -19.25
N GLY A 167 -10.78 14.65 -18.71
CA GLY A 167 -11.62 13.47 -18.40
C GLY A 167 -11.73 12.42 -19.50
N ASP A 168 -11.21 12.68 -20.68
CA ASP A 168 -11.17 11.72 -21.78
C ASP A 168 -10.05 10.69 -21.60
N ALA A 169 -10.18 9.54 -22.25
CA ALA A 169 -9.16 8.48 -22.25
C ALA A 169 -7.80 8.99 -22.74
N SER A 170 -7.78 9.88 -23.74
CA SER A 170 -6.55 10.52 -24.24
C SER A 170 -5.86 11.37 -23.19
N SER A 171 -6.61 12.17 -22.43
CA SER A 171 -6.10 13.01 -21.35
C SER A 171 -5.42 12.15 -20.27
N TYR A 172 -6.12 11.14 -19.74
CA TYR A 172 -5.56 10.24 -18.73
C TYR A 172 -4.35 9.46 -19.24
N ARG A 173 -4.39 8.99 -20.50
CA ARG A 173 -3.27 8.28 -21.12
C ARG A 173 -2.02 9.16 -21.20
N TRP A 174 -2.15 10.43 -21.62
CA TRP A 174 -1.03 11.35 -21.66
C TRP A 174 -0.44 11.64 -20.28
N ILE A 175 -1.30 11.90 -19.29
CA ILE A 175 -0.88 12.14 -17.90
C ILE A 175 -0.09 10.95 -17.37
N ILE A 176 -0.65 9.74 -17.49
CA ILE A 176 -0.04 8.52 -16.98
C ILE A 176 1.27 8.23 -17.74
N SER A 177 1.32 8.43 -19.07
CA SER A 177 2.55 8.24 -19.86
C SER A 177 3.67 9.16 -19.39
N LEU A 178 3.38 10.45 -19.21
CA LEU A 178 4.34 11.44 -18.71
C LEU A 178 4.87 11.06 -17.33
N VAL A 179 3.98 10.63 -16.47
CA VAL A 179 4.31 10.24 -15.09
C VAL A 179 5.16 8.97 -15.05
N ILE A 180 4.89 7.98 -15.91
CA ILE A 180 5.72 6.79 -16.03
C ILE A 180 7.11 7.17 -16.55
N LEU A 181 7.20 8.05 -17.55
CA LEU A 181 8.47 8.56 -18.05
C LEU A 181 9.27 9.25 -16.93
N LEU A 182 8.62 10.09 -16.13
CA LEU A 182 9.25 10.70 -14.95
C LEU A 182 9.69 9.64 -13.94
N ALA A 183 8.87 8.62 -13.68
CA ALA A 183 9.19 7.53 -12.77
C ALA A 183 10.45 6.76 -13.19
N THR A 184 10.66 6.55 -14.53
CA THR A 184 11.86 5.87 -15.03
C THR A 184 13.15 6.61 -14.70
N THR A 185 13.12 7.94 -14.51
CA THR A 185 14.28 8.70 -14.05
C THR A 185 14.72 8.29 -12.65
N GLY A 186 13.81 7.74 -11.83
CA GLY A 186 14.10 7.17 -10.51
C GLY A 186 14.99 5.93 -10.56
N LEU A 187 15.17 5.30 -11.72
CA LEU A 187 16.14 4.21 -11.90
C LEU A 187 17.59 4.74 -11.87
N ILE A 188 17.83 5.99 -12.28
CA ILE A 188 19.18 6.60 -12.33
C ILE A 188 19.83 6.61 -10.94
N PRO A 189 19.21 7.13 -9.87
CA PRO A 189 19.80 7.05 -8.54
C PRO A 189 20.10 5.61 -8.10
N ILE A 190 19.22 4.66 -8.41
CA ILE A 190 19.45 3.25 -8.03
C ILE A 190 20.64 2.66 -8.81
N LEU A 191 20.82 3.04 -10.09
CA LEU A 191 22.00 2.68 -10.90
C LEU A 191 23.31 3.21 -10.30
N MET A 192 23.26 4.32 -9.57
CA MET A 192 24.43 4.94 -8.93
C MET A 192 24.76 4.38 -7.55
N ILE A 193 23.91 3.52 -6.98
CA ILE A 193 24.16 2.82 -5.72
C ILE A 193 25.35 1.87 -5.88
N SER A 194 26.23 1.83 -4.89
CA SER A 194 27.40 0.95 -4.88
C SER A 194 26.98 -0.52 -4.79
N GLU A 195 27.55 -1.36 -5.63
CA GLU A 195 27.31 -2.81 -5.58
C GLU A 195 28.16 -3.44 -4.46
N ASN A 196 27.59 -3.54 -3.27
CA ASN A 196 28.27 -4.14 -2.13
C ASN A 196 28.16 -5.68 -2.24
N GLN A 197 29.26 -6.35 -2.54
CA GLN A 197 29.34 -7.80 -2.79
C GLN A 197 29.09 -8.66 -1.53
N ASN A 198 29.02 -8.07 -0.35
CA ASN A 198 28.89 -8.77 0.93
C ASN A 198 27.49 -9.35 1.24
N PHE A 199 26.57 -9.33 0.26
CA PHE A 199 25.20 -9.82 0.40
C PHE A 199 25.00 -11.31 0.11
N LYS A 200 26.06 -12.08 -0.07
CA LYS A 200 25.93 -13.54 -0.14
C LYS A 200 25.56 -14.10 1.24
N ASN A 201 24.29 -13.95 1.57
CA ASN A 201 23.76 -14.51 2.80
C ASN A 201 23.49 -16.01 2.57
N ASN A 202 24.34 -16.86 3.14
CA ASN A 202 24.23 -18.33 3.19
C ASN A 202 23.08 -18.77 4.14
N ARG A 203 22.00 -17.99 4.28
CA ARG A 203 20.84 -18.45 5.02
C ARG A 203 20.17 -19.56 4.23
N LYS A 204 20.26 -20.80 4.75
CA LYS A 204 19.37 -21.88 4.34
C LYS A 204 17.94 -21.33 4.41
N ASN A 205 17.25 -21.30 3.26
CA ASN A 205 15.91 -20.75 3.17
C ASN A 205 14.92 -21.64 3.92
N PRO A 206 14.40 -21.25 5.08
CA PRO A 206 13.41 -22.04 5.81
C PRO A 206 12.05 -22.09 5.09
N LEU A 207 11.81 -21.16 4.15
CA LEU A 207 10.50 -20.93 3.52
C LEU A 207 10.02 -22.03 2.55
N LEU A 208 10.89 -22.98 2.16
CA LEU A 208 10.51 -24.13 1.30
C LEU A 208 10.47 -25.46 2.05
N ASN A 209 10.65 -25.44 3.38
CA ASN A 209 10.68 -26.66 4.17
C ASN A 209 9.26 -26.99 4.67
N LYS A 210 8.92 -28.30 4.74
CA LYS A 210 7.68 -28.77 5.38
C LYS A 210 7.50 -28.23 6.81
N GLU A 211 8.62 -27.94 7.49
CA GLU A 211 8.65 -27.29 8.79
C GLU A 211 8.01 -25.91 8.78
N PHE A 212 8.24 -25.10 7.74
CA PHE A 212 7.59 -23.80 7.59
C PHE A 212 6.05 -23.90 7.60
N PHE A 213 5.51 -24.84 6.84
CA PHE A 213 4.06 -25.04 6.81
C PHE A 213 3.50 -25.62 8.11
N ARG A 214 4.28 -26.47 8.80
CA ARG A 214 3.91 -26.98 10.12
C ARG A 214 3.93 -25.87 11.18
N ASP A 215 4.95 -25.01 11.17
CA ASP A 215 5.08 -23.91 12.12
C ASP A 215 4.05 -22.81 11.85
N LEU A 216 3.69 -22.61 10.57
CA LEU A 216 2.59 -21.74 10.14
C LEU A 216 1.24 -22.15 10.78
N THR A 217 0.95 -23.45 10.80
CA THR A 217 -0.30 -23.99 11.36
C THR A 217 -0.23 -24.21 12.87
N GLY A 218 0.97 -24.39 13.43
CA GLY A 218 1.22 -24.67 14.84
C GLY A 218 1.23 -23.43 15.75
N ASN A 219 1.56 -22.25 15.22
CA ASN A 219 1.67 -21.01 16.01
C ASN A 219 0.31 -20.28 16.09
N PRO A 220 -0.35 -20.21 17.26
CA PRO A 220 -1.63 -19.54 17.42
C PRO A 220 -1.58 -18.04 17.05
N SER A 221 -0.51 -17.34 17.42
CA SER A 221 -0.35 -15.92 17.12
C SER A 221 -0.26 -15.67 15.61
N ALA A 222 0.46 -16.52 14.87
CA ALA A 222 0.54 -16.43 13.41
C ALA A 222 -0.84 -16.63 12.76
N ARG A 223 -1.62 -17.60 13.24
CA ARG A 223 -2.98 -17.84 12.73
C ARG A 223 -3.92 -16.68 13.01
N HIS A 224 -3.95 -16.15 14.24
CA HIS A 224 -4.81 -15.03 14.61
C HIS A 224 -4.44 -13.76 13.82
N LEU A 225 -3.16 -13.43 13.73
CA LEU A 225 -2.68 -12.30 12.94
C LEU A 225 -2.95 -12.49 11.45
N GLY A 226 -2.76 -13.71 10.92
CA GLY A 226 -3.10 -14.04 9.54
C GLY A 226 -4.59 -13.83 9.25
N LEU A 227 -5.47 -14.35 10.11
CA LEU A 227 -6.92 -14.18 9.97
C LEU A 227 -7.34 -12.70 9.99
N ILE A 228 -6.82 -11.92 10.95
CA ILE A 228 -7.11 -10.49 11.05
C ILE A 228 -6.63 -9.75 9.79
N ASN A 229 -5.42 -10.06 9.30
CA ASN A 229 -4.90 -9.44 8.08
C ASN A 229 -5.69 -9.85 6.82
N LEU A 230 -6.17 -11.10 6.74
CA LEU A 230 -7.02 -11.56 5.65
C LEU A 230 -8.35 -10.78 5.63
N ILE A 231 -9.04 -10.71 6.77
CA ILE A 231 -10.33 -10.02 6.90
C ILE A 231 -10.15 -8.52 6.63
N THR A 232 -9.13 -7.89 7.20
CA THR A 232 -8.85 -6.47 6.99
C THR A 232 -8.44 -6.17 5.57
N GLY A 233 -7.58 -7.03 4.98
CA GLY A 233 -7.14 -6.92 3.58
C GLY A 233 -8.29 -7.07 2.60
N PHE A 234 -9.15 -8.05 2.81
CA PHE A 234 -10.35 -8.25 2.00
C PHE A 234 -11.33 -7.07 2.12
N GLY A 235 -11.63 -6.61 3.35
CA GLY A 235 -12.48 -5.45 3.57
C GLY A 235 -11.91 -4.16 2.97
N ALA A 236 -10.60 -3.93 3.09
CA ALA A 236 -9.92 -2.81 2.44
C ALA A 236 -10.06 -2.86 0.91
N ALA A 237 -9.88 -4.03 0.34
CA ALA A 237 -9.91 -4.28 -1.10
C ALA A 237 -11.27 -4.00 -1.75
N LEU A 238 -12.36 -4.15 -0.99
CA LEU A 238 -13.71 -3.87 -1.49
C LEU A 238 -13.94 -2.39 -1.82
N LEU A 239 -13.24 -1.47 -1.17
CA LEU A 239 -13.51 -0.04 -1.30
C LEU A 239 -12.30 0.81 -1.70
N ILE A 240 -11.14 0.60 -1.04
CA ILE A 240 -10.01 1.54 -1.13
C ILE A 240 -9.55 1.78 -2.56
N PRO A 241 -9.36 0.75 -3.41
CA PRO A 241 -8.91 0.95 -4.79
C PRO A 241 -9.88 1.74 -5.67
N TYR A 242 -11.13 1.91 -5.21
CA TYR A 242 -12.21 2.52 -5.98
C TYR A 242 -12.79 3.79 -5.34
N LEU A 243 -12.20 4.29 -4.26
CA LEU A 243 -12.72 5.50 -3.58
C LEU A 243 -12.65 6.74 -4.48
N ASN A 244 -11.67 6.84 -5.38
CA ASN A 244 -11.63 7.87 -6.41
C ASN A 244 -12.85 7.78 -7.34
N VAL A 245 -13.20 6.59 -7.82
CA VAL A 245 -14.36 6.34 -8.67
C VAL A 245 -15.67 6.66 -7.93
N PHE A 246 -15.78 6.23 -6.66
CA PHE A 246 -16.92 6.53 -5.81
C PHE A 246 -17.14 8.03 -5.63
N LEU A 247 -16.10 8.77 -5.25
CA LEU A 247 -16.19 10.22 -4.99
C LEU A 247 -16.57 10.98 -6.26
N LYS A 248 -15.91 10.70 -7.37
CA LYS A 248 -16.18 11.36 -8.65
C LYS A 248 -17.55 10.98 -9.20
N GLY A 249 -17.94 9.71 -9.09
CA GLY A 249 -19.24 9.23 -9.60
C GLY A 249 -20.43 9.73 -8.77
N LYS A 250 -20.30 9.84 -7.43
CA LYS A 250 -21.39 10.28 -6.56
C LYS A 250 -21.63 11.79 -6.59
N PHE A 251 -20.56 12.60 -6.72
CA PHE A 251 -20.63 14.06 -6.56
C PHE A 251 -20.21 14.84 -7.80
N ALA A 252 -19.88 14.16 -8.89
CA ALA A 252 -19.41 14.78 -10.14
C ALA A 252 -18.28 15.81 -9.94
N ILE A 253 -17.38 15.54 -8.97
CA ILE A 253 -16.25 16.42 -8.66
C ILE A 253 -15.19 16.36 -9.76
N ASN A 254 -14.53 17.50 -9.98
CA ASN A 254 -13.46 17.62 -10.95
C ASN A 254 -12.19 16.93 -10.45
N ASP A 255 -11.26 16.63 -11.36
CA ASP A 255 -10.01 15.95 -11.06
C ASP A 255 -9.09 16.78 -10.14
N ASP A 256 -9.13 18.11 -10.22
CA ASP A 256 -8.38 19.02 -9.34
C ASP A 256 -8.86 18.94 -7.88
N LEU A 257 -10.18 18.94 -7.65
CA LEU A 257 -10.73 18.77 -6.31
C LEU A 257 -10.45 17.36 -5.77
N LEU A 258 -10.56 16.35 -6.62
CA LEU A 258 -10.22 14.98 -6.26
C LEU A 258 -8.74 14.87 -5.85
N GLY A 259 -7.82 15.41 -6.65
CA GLY A 259 -6.40 15.45 -6.34
C GLY A 259 -6.09 16.19 -5.04
N LEU A 260 -6.78 17.30 -4.76
CA LEU A 260 -6.66 18.04 -3.50
C LEU A 260 -7.12 17.18 -2.30
N ILE A 261 -8.25 16.50 -2.39
CA ILE A 261 -8.78 15.61 -1.33
C ILE A 261 -7.78 14.50 -1.01
N PHE A 262 -7.23 13.83 -2.04
CA PHE A 262 -6.25 12.75 -1.87
C PHE A 262 -4.90 13.28 -1.37
N SER A 263 -4.52 14.50 -1.76
CA SER A 263 -3.33 15.19 -1.24
C SER A 263 -3.45 15.46 0.26
N ILE A 264 -4.57 16.04 0.70
CA ILE A 264 -4.86 16.28 2.12
C ILE A 264 -4.88 14.96 2.89
N ALA A 265 -5.48 13.89 2.34
CA ALA A 265 -5.49 12.57 2.96
C ALA A 265 -4.07 12.05 3.18
N SER A 266 -3.19 12.14 2.17
CA SER A 266 -1.78 11.73 2.28
C SER A 266 -1.03 12.53 3.35
N PHE A 267 -1.23 13.84 3.41
CA PHE A 267 -0.63 14.70 4.45
C PHE A 267 -1.11 14.32 5.85
N LEU A 268 -2.41 14.13 6.02
CA LEU A 268 -2.97 13.74 7.31
C LEU A 268 -2.52 12.33 7.75
N VAL A 269 -2.35 11.38 6.82
CA VAL A 269 -1.75 10.05 7.10
C VAL A 269 -0.33 10.22 7.64
N PHE A 270 0.48 11.07 7.01
CA PHE A 270 1.83 11.38 7.51
C PHE A 270 1.79 11.90 8.94
N LEU A 271 0.94 12.88 9.24
CA LEU A 271 0.77 13.41 10.60
C LEU A 271 0.26 12.34 11.59
N GLY A 272 -0.74 11.55 11.18
CA GLY A 272 -1.34 10.49 12.00
C GLY A 272 -0.32 9.43 12.42
N THR A 273 0.56 9.03 11.51
CA THR A 273 1.63 8.06 11.84
C THR A 273 2.66 8.62 12.80
N MET A 274 2.93 9.95 12.78
CA MET A 274 3.81 10.60 13.75
C MET A 274 3.19 10.67 15.16
N ILE A 275 1.86 10.71 15.26
CA ILE A 275 1.15 10.75 16.54
C ILE A 275 1.06 9.35 17.19
N SER A 276 1.11 8.27 16.40
CA SER A 276 0.95 6.88 16.89
C SER A 276 1.84 6.52 18.08
N PRO A 277 3.15 6.84 18.13
CA PRO A 277 4.00 6.51 19.28
C PRO A 277 3.60 7.25 20.56
N TRP A 278 3.10 8.49 20.44
CA TRP A 278 2.61 9.26 21.56
C TRP A 278 1.36 8.62 22.19
N LEU A 279 0.44 8.12 21.36
CA LEU A 279 -0.75 7.39 21.84
C LEU A 279 -0.37 6.14 22.63
N VAL A 280 0.62 5.39 22.16
CA VAL A 280 1.13 4.22 22.91
C VAL A 280 1.70 4.63 24.26
N LYS A 281 2.51 5.69 24.31
CA LYS A 281 3.05 6.21 25.59
C LYS A 281 1.95 6.62 26.54
N LYS A 282 0.89 7.29 26.05
CA LYS A 282 -0.23 7.77 26.88
C LYS A 282 -1.12 6.65 27.41
N THR A 283 -1.37 5.62 26.58
CA THR A 283 -2.28 4.51 26.94
C THR A 283 -1.57 3.33 27.57
N HIS A 284 -0.24 3.31 27.57
CA HIS A 284 0.61 2.19 27.99
C HIS A 284 0.20 0.86 27.31
N SER A 285 -0.35 0.96 26.09
CA SER A 285 -0.92 -0.14 25.33
C SER A 285 -0.72 0.13 23.83
N ARG A 286 -0.59 -0.92 23.04
CA ARG A 286 -0.62 -0.85 21.57
C ARG A 286 -1.99 -1.24 21.04
N ILE A 287 -2.69 -2.12 21.74
CA ILE A 287 -3.99 -2.64 21.33
C ILE A 287 -5.11 -1.62 21.56
N ILE A 288 -5.10 -0.90 22.69
CA ILE A 288 -6.15 0.11 22.98
C ILE A 288 -6.22 1.18 21.89
N PRO A 289 -5.12 1.92 21.55
CA PRO A 289 -5.20 2.93 20.52
C PRO A 289 -5.49 2.35 19.12
N THR A 290 -5.04 1.12 18.83
CA THR A 290 -5.36 0.42 17.58
C THR A 290 -6.87 0.18 17.47
N VAL A 291 -7.46 -0.49 18.44
CA VAL A 291 -8.90 -0.83 18.45
C VAL A 291 -9.77 0.43 18.46
N PHE A 292 -9.38 1.44 19.25
CA PHE A 292 -10.12 2.70 19.33
C PHE A 292 -10.08 3.45 17.99
N SER A 293 -8.89 3.64 17.40
CA SER A 293 -8.77 4.36 16.13
C SER A 293 -9.47 3.63 14.99
N GLN A 294 -9.32 2.31 14.90
CA GLN A 294 -10.02 1.51 13.89
C GLN A 294 -11.54 1.53 14.10
N GLY A 295 -12.01 1.43 15.35
CA GLY A 295 -13.44 1.51 15.68
C GLY A 295 -14.06 2.84 15.28
N VAL A 296 -13.40 3.96 15.61
CA VAL A 296 -13.85 5.29 15.16
C VAL A 296 -13.78 5.41 13.64
N SER A 297 -12.80 4.79 12.97
CA SER A 297 -12.70 4.80 11.52
C SER A 297 -13.90 4.14 10.83
N VAL A 298 -14.53 3.13 11.45
CA VAL A 298 -15.75 2.49 10.92
C VAL A 298 -16.94 3.46 10.92
N ILE A 299 -17.05 4.32 11.94
CA ILE A 299 -18.09 5.36 11.95
C ILE A 299 -17.91 6.31 10.76
N PHE A 300 -16.68 6.77 10.53
CA PHE A 300 -16.35 7.62 9.38
C PHE A 300 -16.51 6.91 8.05
N LEU A 301 -16.33 5.58 8.00
CA LEU A 301 -16.60 4.78 6.81
C LEU A 301 -18.09 4.83 6.43
N PHE A 302 -19.01 4.74 7.40
CA PHE A 302 -20.43 4.85 7.14
C PHE A 302 -20.85 6.28 6.75
N LEU A 303 -20.27 7.31 7.39
CA LEU A 303 -20.46 8.70 6.97
C LEU A 303 -20.01 8.93 5.52
N LEU A 304 -18.85 8.40 5.15
CA LEU A 304 -18.34 8.44 3.77
C LEU A 304 -19.30 7.76 2.78
N GLY A 305 -19.81 6.57 3.09
CA GLY A 305 -20.66 5.80 2.18
C GLY A 305 -22.06 6.38 1.97
N PHE A 306 -22.69 6.83 3.05
CA PHE A 306 -24.14 7.07 3.06
C PHE A 306 -24.55 8.54 3.14
N SER A 307 -23.65 9.47 3.49
CA SER A 307 -24.02 10.89 3.54
C SER A 307 -24.33 11.44 2.14
N PRO A 308 -25.36 12.26 1.98
CA PRO A 308 -25.65 12.97 0.74
C PRO A 308 -24.78 14.24 0.56
N TYR A 309 -24.11 14.71 1.60
CA TYR A 309 -23.36 15.97 1.59
C TYR A 309 -21.88 15.73 1.32
N LEU A 310 -21.33 16.37 0.28
CA LEU A 310 -19.92 16.23 -0.13
C LEU A 310 -18.96 16.49 1.04
N TRP A 311 -19.17 17.57 1.80
CA TRP A 311 -18.26 17.93 2.90
C TRP A 311 -18.21 16.86 4.01
N VAL A 312 -19.36 16.20 4.33
CA VAL A 312 -19.39 15.07 5.28
C VAL A 312 -18.63 13.87 4.75
N VAL A 313 -18.81 13.59 3.45
CA VAL A 313 -18.14 12.48 2.77
C VAL A 313 -16.62 12.71 2.72
N VAL A 314 -16.18 13.95 2.45
CA VAL A 314 -14.75 14.31 2.46
C VAL A 314 -14.17 14.16 3.86
N ILE A 315 -14.83 14.69 4.90
CA ILE A 315 -14.39 14.50 6.28
C ILE A 315 -14.36 13.00 6.64
N GLY A 316 -15.40 12.26 6.26
CA GLY A 316 -15.46 10.81 6.44
C GLY A 316 -14.29 10.09 5.80
N PHE A 317 -13.95 10.43 4.56
CA PHE A 317 -12.80 9.88 3.83
C PHE A 317 -11.47 10.19 4.52
N LEU A 318 -11.24 11.46 4.88
CA LEU A 318 -10.01 11.91 5.51
C LEU A 318 -9.82 11.24 6.88
N MET A 319 -10.82 11.31 7.76
CA MET A 319 -10.74 10.76 9.12
C MET A 319 -10.62 9.24 9.09
N ARG A 320 -11.43 8.55 8.27
CA ARG A 320 -11.31 7.09 8.10
C ARG A 320 -9.91 6.69 7.66
N THR A 321 -9.34 7.39 6.68
CA THR A 321 -8.03 7.07 6.12
C THR A 321 -6.93 7.24 7.16
N VAL A 322 -6.91 8.36 7.87
CA VAL A 322 -5.91 8.63 8.91
C VAL A 322 -6.00 7.63 10.06
N LEU A 323 -7.19 7.44 10.61
CA LEU A 323 -7.41 6.59 11.78
C LEU A 323 -7.07 5.11 11.50
N MET A 324 -7.33 4.64 10.28
CA MET A 324 -6.99 3.28 9.88
C MET A 324 -5.48 3.12 9.67
N GLN A 325 -4.84 4.08 9.00
CA GLN A 325 -3.42 4.00 8.66
C GLN A 325 -2.50 4.23 9.88
N MET A 326 -2.89 5.10 10.83
CA MET A 326 -2.10 5.31 12.04
C MET A 326 -2.06 4.09 12.97
N SER A 327 -3.03 3.16 12.84
CA SER A 327 -3.07 1.93 13.64
C SER A 327 -2.16 0.82 13.11
N ALA A 328 -1.82 0.83 11.83
CA ALA A 328 -1.04 -0.22 11.18
C ALA A 328 0.35 -0.44 11.83
N PRO A 329 1.19 0.60 12.05
CA PRO A 329 2.49 0.40 12.69
C PRO A 329 2.38 -0.06 14.15
N LEU A 330 1.28 0.21 14.84
CA LEU A 330 1.05 -0.25 16.22
C LEU A 330 0.80 -1.76 16.26
N LEU A 331 -0.02 -2.26 15.33
CA LEU A 331 -0.29 -3.70 15.22
C LEU A 331 0.94 -4.46 14.71
N ASP A 332 1.72 -3.87 13.78
CA ASP A 332 2.97 -4.44 13.30
C ASP A 332 4.00 -4.58 14.42
N ASN A 333 4.16 -3.52 15.21
CA ASN A 333 5.06 -3.54 16.36
C ASN A 333 4.61 -4.55 17.43
N HIS A 334 3.32 -4.60 17.72
CA HIS A 334 2.77 -5.59 18.65
C HIS A 334 3.04 -7.02 18.17
N ALA A 335 2.80 -7.31 16.91
CA ALA A 335 3.04 -8.63 16.32
C ALA A 335 4.51 -9.07 16.47
N MET A 336 5.47 -8.17 16.28
CA MET A 336 6.90 -8.48 16.47
C MET A 336 7.27 -8.72 17.92
N LEU A 337 6.63 -8.04 18.87
CA LEU A 337 6.95 -8.15 20.30
C LEU A 337 6.40 -9.42 20.96
N ILE A 338 5.23 -9.90 20.50
CA ILE A 338 4.66 -11.16 21.02
C ILE A 338 5.29 -12.41 20.41
N SER A 339 6.18 -12.23 19.45
CA SER A 339 6.80 -13.31 18.68
C SER A 339 8.24 -13.55 19.14
N HIS A 340 8.63 -14.82 19.22
CA HIS A 340 10.04 -15.17 19.38
C HIS A 340 10.87 -14.63 18.18
N PRO A 341 12.14 -14.21 18.38
CA PRO A 341 12.98 -13.70 17.29
C PRO A 341 13.03 -14.62 16.06
N ASP A 342 13.05 -15.94 16.29
CA ASP A 342 13.09 -16.95 15.21
C ASP A 342 11.77 -17.08 14.45
N GLU A 343 10.63 -16.68 15.06
CA GLU A 343 9.28 -16.76 14.48
C GLU A 343 8.85 -15.47 13.77
N GLN A 344 9.51 -14.34 14.00
CA GLN A 344 9.13 -13.04 13.46
C GLN A 344 9.02 -13.05 11.92
N GLY A 345 9.94 -13.78 11.25
CA GLY A 345 9.90 -13.94 9.80
C GLY A 345 8.68 -14.71 9.30
N ILE A 346 8.28 -15.76 10.03
CA ILE A 346 7.10 -16.57 9.72
C ILE A 346 5.84 -15.73 9.87
N ILE A 347 5.70 -15.02 10.99
CA ILE A 347 4.54 -14.17 11.27
C ILE A 347 4.41 -13.04 10.24
N ALA A 348 5.51 -12.39 9.88
CA ALA A 348 5.50 -11.35 8.84
C ALA A 348 5.05 -11.93 7.48
N SER A 349 5.53 -13.13 7.13
CA SER A 349 5.15 -13.82 5.88
C SER A 349 3.68 -14.21 5.87
N VAL A 350 3.16 -14.79 6.96
CA VAL A 350 1.72 -15.15 7.10
C VAL A 350 0.84 -13.95 6.92
N ARG A 351 1.16 -12.85 7.62
CA ARG A 351 0.41 -11.59 7.52
C ARG A 351 0.42 -11.02 6.12
N GLY A 352 1.59 -11.03 5.46
CA GLY A 352 1.75 -10.54 4.09
C GLY A 352 0.95 -11.37 3.09
N ILE A 353 1.04 -12.70 3.15
CA ILE A 353 0.29 -13.63 2.29
C ILE A 353 -1.21 -13.45 2.50
N ALA A 354 -1.66 -13.41 3.75
CA ALA A 354 -3.07 -13.25 4.11
C ALA A 354 -3.64 -11.91 3.61
N TRP A 355 -2.86 -10.82 3.74
CA TRP A 355 -3.22 -9.51 3.19
C TRP A 355 -3.35 -9.54 1.67
N GLN A 356 -2.35 -10.07 0.95
CA GLN A 356 -2.37 -10.12 -0.51
C GLN A 356 -3.50 -11.02 -1.05
N LEU A 357 -3.80 -12.13 -0.37
CA LEU A 357 -4.93 -12.99 -0.70
C LEU A 357 -6.25 -12.22 -0.55
N GLY A 358 -6.44 -11.53 0.58
CA GLY A 358 -7.59 -10.68 0.82
C GLY A 358 -7.74 -9.59 -0.24
N GLN A 359 -6.62 -8.91 -0.58
CA GLN A 359 -6.60 -7.88 -1.62
C GLN A 359 -6.99 -8.45 -3.01
N ALA A 360 -6.38 -9.56 -3.44
CA ALA A 360 -6.65 -10.13 -4.76
C ALA A 360 -8.13 -10.52 -4.93
N ILE A 361 -8.69 -11.21 -3.94
CA ILE A 361 -10.10 -11.66 -3.99
C ILE A 361 -11.04 -10.48 -3.82
N GLY A 362 -10.77 -9.58 -2.87
CA GLY A 362 -11.64 -8.46 -2.54
C GLY A 362 -11.77 -7.44 -3.68
N ILE A 363 -10.66 -7.11 -4.36
CA ILE A 363 -10.66 -6.21 -5.52
C ILE A 363 -11.50 -6.79 -6.67
N PHE A 364 -11.32 -8.08 -6.96
CA PHE A 364 -12.11 -8.75 -8.00
C PHE A 364 -13.61 -8.77 -7.68
N ILE A 365 -13.97 -9.19 -6.45
CA ILE A 365 -15.37 -9.21 -6.00
C ILE A 365 -15.98 -7.81 -5.99
N SER A 366 -15.20 -6.80 -5.58
CA SER A 366 -15.65 -5.40 -5.58
C SER A 366 -16.11 -4.96 -6.97
N GLY A 367 -15.33 -5.24 -8.02
CA GLY A 367 -15.72 -4.93 -9.39
C GLY A 367 -17.06 -5.56 -9.82
N LEU A 368 -17.26 -6.85 -9.48
CA LEU A 368 -18.50 -7.56 -9.77
C LEU A 368 -19.72 -6.96 -9.04
N VAL A 369 -19.54 -6.63 -7.75
CA VAL A 369 -20.61 -6.04 -6.93
C VAL A 369 -20.94 -4.63 -7.39
N GLN A 370 -19.95 -3.81 -7.72
CA GLN A 370 -20.16 -2.45 -8.23
C GLN A 370 -21.01 -2.43 -9.49
N THR A 371 -20.76 -3.34 -10.42
CA THR A 371 -21.51 -3.42 -11.69
C THR A 371 -22.98 -3.76 -11.48
N ARG A 372 -23.32 -4.59 -10.48
CA ARG A 372 -24.69 -5.08 -10.26
C ARG A 372 -25.46 -4.30 -9.20
N PHE A 373 -24.79 -3.89 -8.13
CA PHE A 373 -25.44 -3.37 -6.92
C PHE A 373 -24.88 -2.00 -6.47
N GLY A 374 -23.88 -1.46 -7.18
CA GLY A 374 -23.24 -0.21 -6.80
C GLY A 374 -22.37 -0.34 -5.55
N PHE A 375 -22.09 0.79 -4.90
CA PHE A 375 -21.14 0.87 -3.78
C PHE A 375 -21.75 0.55 -2.41
N SER A 376 -23.07 0.70 -2.22
CA SER A 376 -23.71 0.58 -0.89
C SER A 376 -23.46 -0.76 -0.20
N PRO A 377 -23.59 -1.93 -0.86
CA PRO A 377 -23.28 -3.21 -0.22
C PRO A 377 -21.81 -3.34 0.18
N LEU A 378 -20.90 -2.72 -0.57
CA LEU A 378 -19.46 -2.76 -0.29
C LEU A 378 -19.14 -1.98 0.99
N PHE A 379 -19.77 -0.83 1.23
CA PHE A 379 -19.61 -0.08 2.48
C PHE A 379 -20.09 -0.87 3.69
N ILE A 380 -21.25 -1.53 3.59
CA ILE A 380 -21.81 -2.37 4.66
C ILE A 380 -20.87 -3.55 4.94
N THR A 381 -20.50 -4.29 3.90
CA THR A 381 -19.63 -5.47 4.04
C THR A 381 -18.26 -5.10 4.61
N THR A 382 -17.64 -4.02 4.13
CA THR A 382 -16.36 -3.53 4.66
C THR A 382 -16.49 -3.13 6.14
N GLY A 383 -17.57 -2.43 6.51
CA GLY A 383 -17.83 -2.06 7.89
C GLY A 383 -17.97 -3.27 8.82
N LEU A 384 -18.70 -4.30 8.39
CA LEU A 384 -18.85 -5.56 9.13
C LEU A 384 -17.52 -6.30 9.28
N LEU A 385 -16.74 -6.41 8.20
CA LEU A 385 -15.43 -7.07 8.20
C LEU A 385 -14.45 -6.34 9.11
N TYR A 386 -14.40 -5.01 9.05
CA TYR A 386 -13.54 -4.23 9.94
C TYR A 386 -13.95 -4.38 11.39
N THR A 387 -15.25 -4.33 11.69
CA THR A 387 -15.75 -4.57 13.06
C THR A 387 -15.37 -5.95 13.55
N ALA A 388 -15.48 -6.99 12.71
CA ALA A 388 -15.03 -8.34 13.06
C ALA A 388 -13.52 -8.40 13.31
N ALA A 389 -12.69 -7.77 12.45
CA ALA A 389 -11.24 -7.73 12.63
C ALA A 389 -10.83 -6.99 13.91
N ILE A 390 -11.50 -5.89 14.25
CA ILE A 390 -11.30 -5.12 15.49
C ILE A 390 -11.64 -5.96 16.70
N PHE A 391 -12.76 -6.66 16.67
CA PHE A 391 -13.21 -7.54 17.75
C PHE A 391 -12.23 -8.70 17.97
N LEU A 392 -11.78 -9.35 16.91
CA LEU A 392 -10.75 -10.39 16.97
C LEU A 392 -9.42 -9.86 17.52
N THR A 393 -9.00 -8.67 17.08
CA THR A 393 -7.80 -8.01 17.61
C THR A 393 -7.91 -7.77 19.12
N TRP A 394 -9.07 -7.32 19.59
CA TRP A 394 -9.32 -7.13 21.01
C TRP A 394 -9.29 -8.43 21.80
N ILE A 395 -10.01 -9.47 21.35
CA ILE A 395 -10.10 -10.74 22.07
C ILE A 395 -8.74 -11.45 22.14
N TYR A 396 -8.01 -11.52 21.02
CA TYR A 396 -6.80 -12.33 20.95
C TYR A 396 -5.58 -11.64 21.60
N PHE A 397 -5.49 -10.31 21.53
CA PHE A 397 -4.26 -9.63 21.91
C PHE A 397 -4.37 -8.74 23.15
N ARG A 398 -5.57 -8.33 23.56
CA ARG A 398 -5.73 -7.54 24.77
C ARG A 398 -5.39 -8.28 26.07
N PRO A 399 -5.76 -9.56 26.28
CA PRO A 399 -5.37 -10.32 27.46
C PRO A 399 -3.86 -10.45 27.61
N GLY A 400 -3.16 -10.88 26.56
CA GLY A 400 -1.69 -11.08 26.58
C GLY A 400 -0.90 -9.79 26.78
N GLU A 401 -1.43 -8.63 26.37
CA GLU A 401 -0.76 -7.34 26.60
C GLU A 401 -0.71 -6.94 28.08
N LYS A 402 -1.66 -7.41 28.90
CA LYS A 402 -1.67 -7.17 30.35
C LYS A 402 -0.60 -7.97 31.08
N GLU A 403 -0.21 -9.13 30.53
CA GLU A 403 0.78 -10.02 31.10
C GLU A 403 2.22 -9.61 30.76
N THR A 404 2.40 -8.88 29.66
CA THR A 404 3.68 -8.29 29.25
C THR A 404 3.63 -6.78 29.46
N PRO A 405 4.00 -6.26 30.65
CA PRO A 405 4.00 -4.83 30.90
C PRO A 405 4.89 -4.10 29.89
N TYR A 406 4.42 -2.96 29.41
CA TYR A 406 5.17 -2.05 28.55
C TYR A 406 6.58 -1.84 29.12
N ALA A 407 7.57 -2.52 28.55
CA ALA A 407 8.96 -2.32 28.88
C ALA A 407 9.46 -1.00 28.25
N GLY A 408 8.90 0.09 28.73
CA GLY A 408 9.38 1.44 28.50
C GLY A 408 10.44 1.79 29.52
N ARG A 409 11.53 1.02 29.56
CA ARG A 409 12.77 1.39 30.26
C ARG A 409 13.89 1.48 29.24
N ALA A 410 14.36 2.70 29.14
CA ALA A 410 15.57 3.32 28.64
C ALA A 410 15.41 4.14 27.40
#